data_d281ce154cb81884a57ae35f342d9bbe
#
_entry.id   d281ce154cb81884a57ae35f342d9bbe
#
_cell.length_a   1.000
_cell.length_b   1.000
_cell.length_c   1.000
_cell.angle_alpha   90.00
_cell.angle_beta   90.00
_cell.angle_gamma   90.00
#
_symmetry.space_group_name_H-M   'P 1'
#
loop_
_entity.id
_entity.type
_entity.pdbx_description
1 polymer ?
#
loop_
_entity_poly.entity_id
_entity_poly.type
_entity_poly.pdbx_seq_one_letter_code
_entity_poly.pdbx_strand_id
1 'polypeptide(L)'
;MQLDQIFSPSVQHTLDVIGIFVFAISGALLAVRKNFDVFGMAVLAEVTALGGGLIRDLIIGAVPPAAFTDLGFFVTPLLATVVVFFLHPHVERIQAAVLVFDAAGLGLFCVTGTTKAYSHGLGLTASATLGLATAVGGGVLRDVLANEVPSLLRWDRDLYAVPAIVGATMVVLCIRFDALTSLTSGLAAAAAFVLRLLAMKFHWRAPRAWNRRSTVMEE
;
A
#
# COMPACT_ATOMS: atom_id res chain seq x y z
N MET A 1 -7.00 -27.65 -1.83
CA MET A 1 -5.63 -27.60 -1.27
C MET A 1 -5.63 -26.54 -0.20
N GLN A 2 -5.31 -26.87 1.07
CA GLN A 2 -5.35 -25.91 2.16
C GLN A 2 -4.12 -24.99 2.04
N LEU A 3 -4.37 -23.70 1.83
CA LEU A 3 -3.32 -22.66 1.73
C LEU A 3 -2.45 -22.56 2.99
N ASP A 4 -2.95 -23.03 4.13
CA ASP A 4 -2.23 -23.09 5.40
C ASP A 4 -0.92 -23.91 5.36
N GLN A 5 -0.75 -24.76 4.34
CA GLN A 5 0.48 -25.52 4.12
C GLN A 5 1.52 -24.79 3.25
N ILE A 6 1.08 -23.78 2.46
CA ILE A 6 1.94 -23.09 1.48
C ILE A 6 2.44 -21.76 2.03
N PHE A 7 1.59 -21.07 2.80
CA PHE A 7 1.92 -19.81 3.44
C PHE A 7 1.78 -19.97 4.95
N SER A 8 2.91 -20.17 5.62
CA SER A 8 2.91 -20.22 7.08
C SER A 8 2.27 -18.92 7.61
N PRO A 9 1.30 -19.00 8.53
CA PRO A 9 0.69 -17.81 9.17
C PRO A 9 1.74 -16.82 9.68
N SER A 10 2.88 -17.33 10.14
CA SER A 10 4.02 -16.52 10.59
C SER A 10 4.64 -15.68 9.48
N VAL A 11 4.76 -16.21 8.25
CA VAL A 11 5.31 -15.45 7.11
C VAL A 11 4.35 -14.34 6.70
N GLN A 12 3.05 -14.63 6.63
CA GLN A 12 2.05 -13.62 6.31
C GLN A 12 2.03 -12.50 7.36
N HIS A 13 2.00 -12.85 8.63
CA HIS A 13 2.07 -11.90 9.75
C HIS A 13 3.34 -11.03 9.67
N THR A 14 4.51 -11.63 9.40
CA THR A 14 5.76 -10.88 9.26
C THR A 14 5.70 -9.88 8.10
N LEU A 15 5.18 -10.28 6.94
CA LEU A 15 5.02 -9.40 5.79
C LEU A 15 4.01 -8.27 6.07
N ASP A 16 2.93 -8.56 6.79
CA ASP A 16 1.95 -7.55 7.20
C ASP A 16 2.61 -6.54 8.16
N VAL A 17 3.36 -6.99 9.18
CA VAL A 17 4.07 -6.09 10.12
C VAL A 17 5.09 -5.21 9.40
N ILE A 18 5.87 -5.77 8.49
CA ILE A 18 6.82 -4.98 7.67
C ILE A 18 6.06 -3.97 6.81
N GLY A 19 4.96 -4.38 6.17
CA GLY A 19 4.10 -3.50 5.37
C GLY A 19 3.51 -2.35 6.20
N ILE A 20 3.00 -2.67 7.39
CA ILE A 20 2.50 -1.71 8.37
C ILE A 20 3.60 -0.70 8.74
N PHE A 21 4.81 -1.17 9.06
CA PHE A 21 5.92 -0.30 9.45
C PHE A 21 6.31 0.67 8.34
N VAL A 22 6.50 0.19 7.12
CA VAL A 22 6.89 1.07 5.99
C VAL A 22 5.79 2.05 5.59
N PHE A 23 4.52 1.64 5.62
CA PHE A 23 3.41 2.56 5.38
C PHE A 23 3.26 3.60 6.50
N ALA A 24 3.46 3.19 7.75
CA ALA A 24 3.46 4.10 8.89
C ALA A 24 4.54 5.18 8.76
N ILE A 25 5.76 4.82 8.33
CA ILE A 25 6.82 5.80 8.04
C ILE A 25 6.36 6.79 6.97
N SER A 26 5.73 6.32 5.88
CA SER A 26 5.19 7.20 4.84
C SER A 26 4.15 8.19 5.40
N GLY A 27 3.24 7.72 6.26
CA GLY A 27 2.24 8.55 6.93
C GLY A 27 2.87 9.58 7.87
N ALA A 28 3.78 9.14 8.75
CA ALA A 28 4.46 10.02 9.69
C ALA A 28 5.31 11.09 8.98
N LEU A 29 6.03 10.74 7.92
CA LEU A 29 6.81 11.70 7.12
C LEU A 29 5.90 12.74 6.42
N LEU A 30 4.73 12.31 5.93
CA LEU A 30 3.76 13.25 5.36
C LEU A 30 3.23 14.20 6.43
N ALA A 31 2.95 13.72 7.65
CA ALA A 31 2.54 14.54 8.77
C ALA A 31 3.60 15.59 9.15
N VAL A 32 4.89 15.20 9.18
CA VAL A 32 6.01 16.15 9.35
C VAL A 32 5.98 17.24 8.28
N ARG A 33 5.83 16.85 7.01
CA ARG A 33 5.75 17.81 5.88
C ARG A 33 4.58 18.78 6.01
N LYS A 34 3.48 18.33 6.64
CA LYS A 34 2.27 19.14 6.90
C LYS A 34 2.33 19.93 8.19
N ASN A 35 3.45 19.88 8.92
CA ASN A 35 3.63 20.51 10.24
C ASN A 35 2.59 20.05 11.28
N PHE A 36 2.21 18.77 11.24
CA PHE A 36 1.39 18.16 12.29
C PHE A 36 2.24 17.96 13.55
N ASP A 37 1.59 18.00 14.70
CA ASP A 37 2.21 17.63 15.97
C ASP A 37 2.43 16.11 16.10
N VAL A 38 3.04 15.66 17.17
CA VAL A 38 3.33 14.24 17.39
C VAL A 38 2.07 13.38 17.43
N PHE A 39 0.95 13.92 17.91
CA PHE A 39 -0.31 13.20 17.93
C PHE A 39 -0.87 13.05 16.51
N GLY A 40 -0.87 14.12 15.72
CA GLY A 40 -1.24 14.10 14.31
C GLY A 40 -0.34 13.16 13.48
N MET A 41 0.97 13.10 13.80
CA MET A 41 1.89 12.13 13.20
C MET A 41 1.48 10.68 13.49
N ALA A 42 1.15 10.38 14.76
CA ALA A 42 0.72 9.03 15.17
C ALA A 42 -0.58 8.63 14.46
N VAL A 43 -1.59 9.50 14.47
CA VAL A 43 -2.87 9.24 13.80
C VAL A 43 -2.69 9.02 12.31
N LEU A 44 -1.90 9.85 11.62
CA LEU A 44 -1.69 9.70 10.18
C LEU A 44 -0.88 8.43 9.85
N ALA A 45 0.08 8.05 10.69
CA ALA A 45 0.81 6.79 10.57
C ALA A 45 -0.12 5.57 10.73
N GLU A 46 -0.96 5.56 11.78
CA GLU A 46 -1.94 4.49 12.05
C GLU A 46 -2.91 4.33 10.87
N VAL A 47 -3.54 5.41 10.44
CA VAL A 47 -4.52 5.35 9.33
C VAL A 47 -3.87 4.92 8.03
N THR A 48 -2.66 5.39 7.75
CA THR A 48 -1.91 4.99 6.54
C THR A 48 -1.59 3.50 6.57
N ALA A 49 -1.11 3.01 7.69
CA ALA A 49 -0.62 1.65 7.84
C ALA A 49 -1.74 0.61 7.92
N LEU A 50 -2.81 0.92 8.64
CA LEU A 50 -3.87 -0.04 8.96
C LEU A 50 -5.12 0.12 8.08
N GLY A 51 -5.36 1.30 7.52
CA GLY A 51 -6.61 1.63 6.83
C GLY A 51 -6.96 0.69 5.68
N GLY A 52 -5.99 0.35 4.82
CA GLY A 52 -6.19 -0.60 3.73
C GLY A 52 -6.53 -2.01 4.23
N GLY A 53 -5.83 -2.46 5.27
CA GLY A 53 -6.07 -3.74 5.94
C GLY A 53 -7.43 -3.81 6.64
N LEU A 54 -7.86 -2.72 7.28
CA LEU A 54 -9.19 -2.62 7.91
C LEU A 54 -10.31 -2.75 6.88
N ILE A 55 -10.22 -2.04 5.76
CA ILE A 55 -11.21 -2.14 4.66
C ILE A 55 -11.25 -3.58 4.14
N ARG A 56 -10.09 -4.19 3.89
CA ARG A 56 -10.00 -5.59 3.46
C ARG A 56 -10.70 -6.52 4.46
N ASP A 57 -10.34 -6.44 5.74
CA ASP A 57 -10.82 -7.35 6.77
C ASP A 57 -12.35 -7.26 6.95
N LEU A 58 -12.92 -6.06 6.85
CA LEU A 58 -14.38 -5.85 6.84
C LEU A 58 -15.05 -6.51 5.62
N ILE A 59 -14.46 -6.37 4.42
CA ILE A 59 -15.02 -6.93 3.19
C ILE A 59 -15.02 -8.46 3.21
N ILE A 60 -13.96 -9.09 3.73
CA ILE A 60 -13.87 -10.56 3.81
C ILE A 60 -14.56 -11.14 5.05
N GLY A 61 -15.18 -10.31 5.90
CA GLY A 61 -15.84 -10.76 7.12
C GLY A 61 -14.88 -11.20 8.24
N ALA A 62 -13.60 -10.83 8.19
CA ALA A 62 -12.63 -11.08 9.26
C ALA A 62 -12.84 -10.08 10.41
N VAL A 63 -13.84 -10.34 11.25
CA VAL A 63 -14.30 -9.45 12.31
C VAL A 63 -14.12 -10.13 13.67
N PRO A 64 -13.49 -9.46 14.66
CA PRO A 64 -12.90 -8.12 14.57
C PRO A 64 -11.63 -8.09 13.70
N PRO A 65 -11.35 -6.94 12.99
CA PRO A 65 -10.16 -6.81 12.16
C PRO A 65 -8.86 -7.03 12.94
N ALA A 66 -7.83 -7.56 12.26
CA ALA A 66 -6.53 -7.85 12.85
C ALA A 66 -5.87 -6.63 13.52
N ALA A 67 -6.12 -5.42 13.01
CA ALA A 67 -5.67 -4.18 13.61
C ALA A 67 -6.10 -3.96 15.07
N PHE A 68 -7.20 -4.60 15.50
CA PHE A 68 -7.72 -4.49 16.87
C PHE A 68 -7.50 -5.74 17.72
N THR A 69 -7.04 -6.83 17.13
CA THR A 69 -6.80 -8.10 17.84
C THR A 69 -5.33 -8.43 18.02
N ASP A 70 -4.47 -7.84 17.18
CA ASP A 70 -3.02 -8.04 17.23
C ASP A 70 -2.33 -6.76 17.73
N LEU A 71 -1.78 -6.84 18.95
CA LEU A 71 -1.06 -5.72 19.56
C LEU A 71 0.15 -5.28 18.71
N GLY A 72 0.80 -6.21 17.98
CA GLY A 72 1.90 -5.90 17.10
C GLY A 72 1.48 -4.96 15.97
N PHE A 73 0.27 -5.14 15.40
CA PHE A 73 -0.25 -4.27 14.36
C PHE A 73 -0.50 -2.85 14.87
N PHE A 74 -1.02 -2.71 16.07
CA PHE A 74 -1.27 -1.41 16.70
C PHE A 74 0.02 -0.70 17.13
N VAL A 75 0.98 -1.41 17.72
CA VAL A 75 2.21 -0.81 18.25
C VAL A 75 3.18 -0.43 17.14
N THR A 76 3.20 -1.17 16.02
CA THR A 76 4.16 -0.95 14.93
C THR A 76 4.08 0.48 14.33
N PRO A 77 2.91 1.07 14.03
CA PRO A 77 2.83 2.45 13.54
C PRO A 77 3.28 3.48 14.57
N LEU A 78 3.04 3.23 15.85
CA LEU A 78 3.52 4.11 16.92
C LEU A 78 5.05 4.10 17.00
N LEU A 79 5.67 2.92 16.88
CA LEU A 79 7.13 2.81 16.79
C LEU A 79 7.69 3.54 15.56
N ALA A 80 7.04 3.38 14.40
CA ALA A 80 7.42 4.12 13.19
C ALA A 80 7.31 5.63 13.39
N THR A 81 6.27 6.10 14.08
CA THR A 81 6.12 7.52 14.45
C THR A 81 7.27 8.01 15.30
N VAL A 82 7.66 7.26 16.32
CA VAL A 82 8.82 7.59 17.18
C VAL A 82 10.11 7.66 16.34
N VAL A 83 10.33 6.68 15.47
CA VAL A 83 11.49 6.67 14.56
C VAL A 83 11.53 7.92 13.69
N VAL A 84 10.40 8.26 13.04
CA VAL A 84 10.31 9.45 12.19
C VAL A 84 10.47 10.73 12.99
N PHE A 85 9.88 10.82 14.19
CA PHE A 85 9.97 11.99 15.05
C PHE A 85 11.41 12.40 15.34
N PHE A 86 12.29 11.44 15.61
CA PHE A 86 13.70 11.72 15.89
C PHE A 86 14.58 11.79 14.64
N LEU A 87 14.25 11.05 13.59
CA LEU A 87 15.13 10.94 12.41
C LEU A 87 14.77 11.91 11.27
N HIS A 88 13.55 12.49 11.25
CA HIS A 88 13.14 13.38 10.16
C HIS A 88 14.09 14.57 9.89
N PRO A 89 14.79 15.17 10.87
CA PRO A 89 15.73 16.26 10.57
C PRO A 89 16.90 15.85 9.66
N HIS A 90 17.20 14.54 9.61
CA HIS A 90 18.25 13.97 8.76
C HIS A 90 17.75 13.58 7.36
N VAL A 91 16.44 13.71 7.09
CA VAL A 91 15.84 13.36 5.80
C VAL A 91 15.80 14.59 4.90
N GLU A 92 16.82 14.78 4.06
CA GLU A 92 16.92 15.93 3.16
C GLU A 92 15.77 16.07 2.17
N ARG A 93 15.16 14.95 1.76
CA ARG A 93 14.11 14.90 0.73
C ARG A 93 12.88 14.15 1.24
N ILE A 94 12.19 14.73 2.22
CA ILE A 94 11.01 14.11 2.86
C ILE A 94 9.97 13.66 1.83
N GLN A 95 9.70 14.47 0.79
CA GLN A 95 8.74 14.09 -0.26
C GLN A 95 9.14 12.81 -0.99
N ALA A 96 10.41 12.64 -1.33
CA ALA A 96 10.90 11.43 -1.98
C ALA A 96 10.82 10.23 -1.03
N ALA A 97 11.15 10.41 0.25
CA ALA A 97 11.03 9.36 1.25
C ALA A 97 9.57 8.90 1.42
N VAL A 98 8.60 9.82 1.52
CA VAL A 98 7.16 9.48 1.54
C VAL A 98 6.80 8.56 0.39
N LEU A 99 7.21 8.89 -0.84
CA LEU A 99 6.89 8.13 -2.04
C LEU A 99 7.58 6.75 -2.08
N VAL A 100 8.82 6.65 -1.60
CA VAL A 100 9.56 5.37 -1.58
C VAL A 100 8.96 4.43 -0.54
N PHE A 101 8.67 4.90 0.66
CA PHE A 101 8.02 4.09 1.69
C PHE A 101 6.59 3.70 1.31
N ASP A 102 5.85 4.59 0.66
CA ASP A 102 4.54 4.29 0.08
C ASP A 102 4.65 3.17 -0.99
N ALA A 103 5.63 3.25 -1.88
CA ALA A 103 5.87 2.22 -2.89
C ALA A 103 6.19 0.84 -2.27
N ALA A 104 6.97 0.81 -1.18
CA ALA A 104 7.29 -0.43 -0.48
C ALA A 104 6.05 -1.04 0.19
N GLY A 105 5.26 -0.23 0.88
CA GLY A 105 3.99 -0.67 1.46
C GLY A 105 2.99 -1.16 0.41
N LEU A 106 2.86 -0.45 -0.71
CA LEU A 106 2.03 -0.85 -1.85
C LEU A 106 2.43 -2.23 -2.38
N GLY A 107 3.73 -2.50 -2.56
CA GLY A 107 4.25 -3.78 -3.02
C GLY A 107 3.94 -4.93 -2.04
N LEU A 108 4.07 -4.70 -0.75
CA LEU A 108 3.77 -5.70 0.27
C LEU A 108 2.25 -5.97 0.37
N PHE A 109 1.44 -4.92 0.45
CA PHE A 109 0.00 -5.08 0.67
C PHE A 109 -0.78 -5.55 -0.56
N CYS A 110 -0.29 -5.36 -1.79
CA CYS A 110 -0.92 -6.00 -2.94
C CYS A 110 -0.79 -7.53 -2.87
N VAL A 111 0.32 -8.04 -2.31
CA VAL A 111 0.55 -9.48 -2.12
C VAL A 111 -0.25 -10.01 -0.93
N THR A 112 -0.03 -9.47 0.27
CA THR A 112 -0.70 -9.97 1.49
C THR A 112 -2.21 -9.78 1.42
N GLY A 113 -2.68 -8.69 0.81
CA GLY A 113 -4.09 -8.44 0.56
C GLY A 113 -4.73 -9.47 -0.37
N THR A 114 -4.08 -9.79 -1.50
CA THR A 114 -4.56 -10.80 -2.46
C THR A 114 -4.56 -12.19 -1.82
N THR A 115 -3.49 -12.55 -1.13
CA THR A 115 -3.37 -13.87 -0.48
C THR A 115 -4.41 -14.06 0.61
N LYS A 116 -4.58 -13.07 1.49
CA LYS A 116 -5.57 -13.12 2.57
C LYS A 116 -6.99 -13.17 2.04
N ALA A 117 -7.32 -12.39 0.99
CA ALA A 117 -8.63 -12.44 0.35
C ALA A 117 -8.94 -13.83 -0.22
N TYR A 118 -7.97 -14.44 -0.90
CA TYR A 118 -8.12 -15.79 -1.44
C TYR A 118 -8.26 -16.85 -0.34
N SER A 119 -7.52 -16.76 0.77
CA SER A 119 -7.64 -17.69 1.91
C SER A 119 -9.01 -17.63 2.60
N HIS A 120 -9.74 -16.51 2.46
CA HIS A 120 -11.11 -16.34 2.96
C HIS A 120 -12.18 -16.74 1.90
N GLY A 121 -11.79 -17.44 0.84
CA GLY A 121 -12.71 -18.03 -0.14
C GLY A 121 -13.13 -17.12 -1.30
N LEU A 122 -12.50 -15.95 -1.48
CA LEU A 122 -12.77 -15.13 -2.65
C LEU A 122 -12.15 -15.78 -3.90
N GLY A 123 -12.85 -15.65 -5.03
CA GLY A 123 -12.31 -16.07 -6.33
C GLY A 123 -11.08 -15.23 -6.74
N LEU A 124 -10.28 -15.75 -7.68
CA LEU A 124 -8.99 -15.16 -8.07
C LEU A 124 -9.10 -13.67 -8.45
N THR A 125 -10.06 -13.29 -9.27
CA THR A 125 -10.25 -11.89 -9.70
C THR A 125 -10.64 -10.99 -8.52
N ALA A 126 -11.57 -11.43 -7.67
CA ALA A 126 -11.99 -10.68 -6.49
C ALA A 126 -10.83 -10.51 -5.50
N SER A 127 -10.00 -11.55 -5.32
CA SER A 127 -8.81 -11.50 -4.48
C SER A 127 -7.79 -10.49 -4.99
N ALA A 128 -7.50 -10.47 -6.32
CA ALA A 128 -6.61 -9.48 -6.91
C ALA A 128 -7.16 -8.04 -6.73
N THR A 129 -8.46 -7.85 -6.94
CA THR A 129 -9.11 -6.55 -6.77
C THR A 129 -9.02 -6.07 -5.32
N LEU A 130 -9.26 -6.95 -4.36
CA LEU A 130 -9.18 -6.60 -2.94
C LEU A 130 -7.73 -6.40 -2.49
N GLY A 131 -6.77 -7.14 -3.07
CA GLY A 131 -5.34 -6.91 -2.87
C GLY A 131 -4.91 -5.52 -3.38
N LEU A 132 -5.37 -5.14 -4.58
CA LEU A 132 -5.18 -3.79 -5.09
C LEU A 132 -5.80 -2.73 -4.16
N ALA A 133 -7.05 -2.91 -3.76
CA ALA A 133 -7.74 -1.98 -2.85
C ALA A 133 -7.01 -1.84 -1.50
N THR A 134 -6.49 -2.95 -0.96
CA THR A 134 -5.69 -2.96 0.27
C THR A 134 -4.40 -2.15 0.09
N ALA A 135 -3.70 -2.37 -1.01
CA ALA A 135 -2.43 -1.71 -1.31
C ALA A 135 -2.55 -0.19 -1.49
N VAL A 136 -3.62 0.27 -2.15
CA VAL A 136 -3.81 1.70 -2.41
C VAL A 136 -4.58 2.42 -1.29
N GLY A 137 -5.38 1.67 -0.52
CA GLY A 137 -6.33 2.21 0.45
C GLY A 137 -5.68 3.05 1.54
N GLY A 138 -4.58 2.58 2.12
CA GLY A 138 -3.83 3.32 3.13
C GLY A 138 -3.29 4.65 2.61
N GLY A 139 -2.70 4.65 1.40
CA GLY A 139 -2.20 5.86 0.74
C GLY A 139 -3.32 6.87 0.41
N VAL A 140 -4.48 6.38 -0.03
CA VAL A 140 -5.66 7.23 -0.30
C VAL A 140 -6.16 7.88 1.00
N LEU A 141 -6.33 7.10 2.07
CA LEU A 141 -6.77 7.64 3.36
C LEU A 141 -5.76 8.66 3.92
N ARG A 142 -4.46 8.36 3.85
CA ARG A 142 -3.38 9.27 4.22
C ARG A 142 -3.50 10.61 3.49
N ASP A 143 -3.58 10.57 2.16
CA ASP A 143 -3.61 11.77 1.33
C ASP A 143 -4.87 12.62 1.65
N VAL A 144 -6.04 11.97 1.80
CA VAL A 144 -7.30 12.64 2.18
C VAL A 144 -7.18 13.32 3.55
N LEU A 145 -6.67 12.62 4.57
CA LEU A 145 -6.51 13.19 5.91
C LEU A 145 -5.47 14.33 5.94
N ALA A 146 -4.46 14.24 5.07
CA ALA A 146 -3.46 15.31 4.92
C ALA A 146 -3.96 16.48 4.04
N ASN A 147 -5.25 16.48 3.66
CA ASN A 147 -5.84 17.47 2.75
C ASN A 147 -5.08 17.58 1.42
N GLU A 148 -4.73 16.42 0.85
CA GLU A 148 -4.15 16.31 -0.50
C GLU A 148 -5.07 15.50 -1.42
N VAL A 149 -5.03 15.81 -2.69
CA VAL A 149 -5.69 14.95 -3.68
C VAL A 149 -4.92 13.61 -3.73
N PRO A 150 -5.60 12.46 -3.51
CA PRO A 150 -4.94 11.17 -3.50
C PRO A 150 -4.08 10.94 -4.74
N SER A 151 -2.87 10.44 -4.52
CA SER A 151 -1.89 10.17 -5.59
C SER A 151 -2.45 9.24 -6.68
N LEU A 152 -3.37 8.34 -6.30
CA LEU A 152 -4.11 7.45 -7.19
C LEU A 152 -4.95 8.19 -8.24
N LEU A 153 -5.51 9.35 -7.88
CA LEU A 153 -6.46 10.11 -8.70
C LEU A 153 -5.79 11.25 -9.49
N ARG A 154 -4.53 11.51 -9.24
CA ARG A 154 -3.80 12.62 -9.84
C ARG A 154 -3.22 12.23 -11.19
N TRP A 155 -3.64 12.94 -12.24
CA TRP A 155 -3.14 12.76 -13.61
C TRP A 155 -1.68 13.23 -13.79
N ASP A 156 -1.23 14.18 -12.98
CA ASP A 156 0.12 14.75 -13.02
C ASP A 156 1.14 13.94 -12.22
N ARG A 157 0.70 12.85 -11.60
CA ARG A 157 1.55 11.91 -10.87
C ARG A 157 1.85 10.67 -11.71
N ASP A 158 2.93 10.01 -11.33
CA ASP A 158 3.38 8.77 -11.96
C ASP A 158 2.42 7.62 -11.67
N LEU A 159 2.38 6.61 -12.54
CA LEU A 159 1.49 5.44 -12.42
C LEU A 159 1.52 4.85 -11.02
N TYR A 160 0.38 4.92 -10.33
CA TYR A 160 0.26 4.49 -8.92
C TYR A 160 -0.33 3.08 -8.79
N ALA A 161 -1.48 2.82 -9.43
CA ALA A 161 -2.20 1.55 -9.30
C ALA A 161 -1.58 0.42 -10.13
N VAL A 162 -0.98 0.72 -11.28
CA VAL A 162 -0.46 -0.29 -12.21
C VAL A 162 0.57 -1.22 -11.56
N PRO A 163 1.55 -0.75 -10.79
CA PRO A 163 2.46 -1.62 -10.05
C PRO A 163 1.73 -2.60 -9.10
N ALA A 164 0.72 -2.14 -8.39
CA ALA A 164 -0.07 -3.01 -7.49
C ALA A 164 -0.91 -4.03 -8.26
N ILE A 165 -1.47 -3.65 -9.43
CA ILE A 165 -2.17 -4.57 -10.32
C ILE A 165 -1.22 -5.68 -10.80
N VAL A 166 0.01 -5.32 -11.20
CA VAL A 166 1.01 -6.31 -11.63
C VAL A 166 1.35 -7.25 -10.47
N GLY A 167 1.63 -6.76 -9.28
CA GLY A 167 1.93 -7.58 -8.11
C GLY A 167 0.77 -8.52 -7.75
N ALA A 168 -0.45 -8.01 -7.67
CA ALA A 168 -1.64 -8.81 -7.39
C ALA A 168 -1.90 -9.88 -8.47
N THR A 169 -1.68 -9.53 -9.75
CA THR A 169 -1.81 -10.47 -10.86
C THR A 169 -0.75 -11.59 -10.77
N MET A 170 0.50 -11.27 -10.44
CA MET A 170 1.54 -12.27 -10.22
C MET A 170 1.14 -13.26 -9.12
N VAL A 171 0.60 -12.76 -8.00
CA VAL A 171 0.10 -13.63 -6.91
C VAL A 171 -1.02 -14.55 -7.40
N VAL A 172 -2.00 -14.01 -8.13
CA VAL A 172 -3.10 -14.81 -8.70
C VAL A 172 -2.59 -15.88 -9.66
N LEU A 173 -1.62 -15.56 -10.50
CA LEU A 173 -0.99 -16.55 -11.39
C LEU A 173 -0.24 -17.63 -10.60
N CYS A 174 0.50 -17.25 -9.55
CA CYS A 174 1.14 -18.22 -8.66
C CYS A 174 0.12 -19.14 -7.99
N ILE A 175 -1.01 -18.59 -7.51
CA ILE A 175 -2.10 -19.40 -6.95
C ILE A 175 -2.68 -20.35 -8.01
N ARG A 176 -2.94 -19.86 -9.22
CA ARG A 176 -3.54 -20.66 -10.31
C ARG A 176 -2.70 -21.85 -10.75
N PHE A 177 -1.37 -21.71 -10.66
CA PHE A 177 -0.41 -22.73 -11.06
C PHE A 177 0.21 -23.49 -9.87
N ASP A 178 -0.38 -23.39 -8.68
CA ASP A 178 0.11 -24.00 -7.43
C ASP A 178 1.60 -23.69 -7.12
N ALA A 179 2.05 -22.50 -7.54
CA ALA A 179 3.43 -22.01 -7.39
C ALA A 179 3.56 -20.91 -6.32
N LEU A 180 2.54 -20.71 -5.49
CA LEU A 180 2.61 -19.71 -4.43
C LEU A 180 3.51 -20.19 -3.30
N THR A 181 4.60 -19.48 -3.07
CA THR A 181 5.57 -19.72 -2.00
C THR A 181 5.99 -18.38 -1.37
N SER A 182 6.70 -18.43 -0.26
CA SER A 182 7.29 -17.20 0.33
C SER A 182 8.24 -16.49 -0.65
N LEU A 183 8.96 -17.24 -1.47
CA LEU A 183 9.86 -16.68 -2.49
C LEU A 183 9.07 -15.98 -3.60
N THR A 184 8.07 -16.65 -4.20
CA THR A 184 7.27 -16.06 -5.29
C THR A 184 6.46 -14.86 -4.82
N SER A 185 5.98 -14.86 -3.58
CA SER A 185 5.33 -13.71 -2.95
C SER A 185 6.28 -12.55 -2.74
N GLY A 186 7.49 -12.82 -2.25
CA GLY A 186 8.54 -11.81 -2.14
C GLY A 186 8.93 -11.22 -3.50
N LEU A 187 9.03 -12.06 -4.53
CA LEU A 187 9.30 -11.59 -5.90
C LEU A 187 8.16 -10.73 -6.46
N ALA A 188 6.90 -11.08 -6.19
CA ALA A 188 5.75 -10.28 -6.61
C ALA A 188 5.73 -8.90 -5.91
N ALA A 189 6.02 -8.86 -4.60
CA ALA A 189 6.14 -7.61 -3.85
C ALA A 189 7.31 -6.75 -4.36
N ALA A 190 8.47 -7.35 -4.58
CA ALA A 190 9.63 -6.68 -5.14
C ALA A 190 9.38 -6.15 -6.55
N ALA A 191 8.70 -6.92 -7.42
CA ALA A 191 8.33 -6.50 -8.76
C ALA A 191 7.40 -5.27 -8.72
N ALA A 192 6.36 -5.28 -7.87
CA ALA A 192 5.49 -4.13 -7.70
C ALA A 192 6.26 -2.91 -7.17
N PHE A 193 7.11 -3.07 -6.17
CA PHE A 193 7.95 -2.01 -5.63
C PHE A 193 8.87 -1.41 -6.69
N VAL A 194 9.66 -2.25 -7.37
CA VAL A 194 10.61 -1.81 -8.41
C VAL A 194 9.88 -1.12 -9.55
N LEU A 195 8.76 -1.68 -10.02
CA LEU A 195 7.95 -1.07 -11.07
C LEU A 195 7.43 0.32 -10.64
N ARG A 196 7.05 0.48 -9.38
CA ARG A 196 6.64 1.77 -8.84
C ARG A 196 7.80 2.78 -8.81
N LEU A 197 9.00 2.35 -8.40
CA LEU A 197 10.20 3.19 -8.44
C LEU A 197 10.58 3.59 -9.86
N LEU A 198 10.49 2.66 -10.82
CA LEU A 198 10.73 2.95 -12.23
C LEU A 198 9.72 3.93 -12.80
N ALA A 199 8.43 3.74 -12.47
CA ALA A 199 7.38 4.68 -12.87
C ALA A 199 7.66 6.11 -12.37
N MET A 200 8.13 6.24 -11.11
CA MET A 200 8.53 7.52 -10.54
C MET A 200 9.80 8.09 -11.21
N LYS A 201 10.80 7.24 -11.48
CA LYS A 201 12.07 7.67 -12.10
C LYS A 201 11.89 8.15 -13.53
N PHE A 202 11.05 7.45 -14.32
CA PHE A 202 10.82 7.73 -15.73
C PHE A 202 9.56 8.56 -15.99
N HIS A 203 8.87 9.00 -14.94
CA HIS A 203 7.65 9.81 -15.02
C HIS A 203 6.56 9.21 -15.91
N TRP A 204 6.33 7.90 -15.78
CA TRP A 204 5.25 7.21 -16.49
C TRP A 204 3.89 7.67 -15.98
N ARG A 205 3.07 8.21 -16.86
CA ARG A 205 1.76 8.78 -16.52
C ARG A 205 0.64 8.05 -17.24
N ALA A 206 -0.53 8.00 -16.60
CA ALA A 206 -1.73 7.49 -17.25
C ALA A 206 -2.21 8.46 -18.34
N PRO A 207 -2.75 7.96 -19.48
CA PRO A 207 -3.32 8.79 -20.51
C PRO A 207 -4.52 9.58 -19.96
N ARG A 208 -4.66 10.84 -20.39
CA ARG A 208 -5.82 11.67 -20.09
C ARG A 208 -6.98 11.35 -21.01
N ALA A 209 -8.20 11.59 -20.52
CA ALA A 209 -9.38 11.65 -21.38
C ALA A 209 -9.19 12.74 -22.45
N TRP A 210 -9.57 12.44 -23.67
CA TRP A 210 -9.47 13.37 -24.80
C TRP A 210 -10.32 14.62 -24.54
N ASN A 211 -9.68 15.78 -24.46
CA ASN A 211 -10.37 17.05 -24.30
C ASN A 211 -10.52 17.73 -25.66
N ARG A 212 -11.74 17.73 -26.22
CA ARG A 212 -12.08 18.35 -27.51
C ARG A 212 -12.04 19.90 -27.52
N ARG A 213 -11.71 20.54 -26.36
CA ARG A 213 -11.85 22.01 -26.18
C ARG A 213 -10.61 22.84 -26.56
N SER A 214 -9.55 22.26 -27.10
CA SER A 214 -8.35 23.03 -27.49
C SER A 214 -8.33 23.56 -28.92
N THR A 215 -9.45 23.46 -29.70
CA THR A 215 -9.50 23.90 -31.10
C THR A 215 -10.39 25.12 -31.37
N VAL A 216 -10.86 25.83 -30.37
CA VAL A 216 -11.84 26.94 -30.56
C VAL A 216 -11.35 28.30 -30.04
N MET A 217 -10.07 28.47 -29.75
CA MET A 217 -9.53 29.80 -29.36
C MET A 217 -8.29 30.21 -30.15
N GLU A 218 -8.31 29.98 -31.49
CA GLU A 218 -7.43 30.64 -32.44
C GLU A 218 -8.28 31.06 -33.68
N GLU A 219 -9.23 31.96 -33.45
CA GLU A 219 -9.78 32.84 -34.52
C GLU A 219 -10.01 34.23 -33.94
#